data_52a1f3af6c2f1311ac54e3ea879fac8c
#
_entry.id   52a1f3af6c2f1311ac54e3ea879fac8c
#
_cell.length_a   1.000
_cell.length_b   1.000
_cell.length_c   1.000
_cell.angle_alpha   90.00
_cell.angle_beta   90.00
_cell.angle_gamma   90.00
#
_symmetry.space_group_name_H-M   'P 1'
#
loop_
_entity.id
_entity.type
_entity.pdbx_description
1 polymer ?
#
loop_
_entity_poly.entity_id
_entity_poly.type
_entity_poly.pdbx_seq_one_letter_code
_entity_poly.pdbx_strand_id
1 'polypeptide(L)'
;MDRKRSILNRKAEPPKARLGRRRVWAILLLIAFSSCFLKDYSVAYSQYKTQHYKQYTFIELNNVDEYYCIEQLWHKESRWSPTAKNARSSAYGIPQLLNMKEPNPFRQIDKGLRYIEHRYQGSPCKALQHHKIKGWY
;
A
#
# COMPACT_ATOMS: atom_id res chain seq x y z
N MET A 1 -42.92 -66.35 -21.51
CA MET A 1 -42.10 -65.55 -22.41
C MET A 1 -42.16 -64.11 -21.90
N ASP A 2 -41.20 -63.68 -21.05
CA ASP A 2 -40.85 -62.27 -20.79
C ASP A 2 -39.87 -62.15 -19.62
N ARG A 3 -38.65 -62.63 -19.81
CA ARG A 3 -37.58 -62.49 -18.80
C ARG A 3 -36.33 -61.84 -19.36
N LYS A 4 -36.46 -61.07 -20.44
CA LYS A 4 -35.30 -60.48 -21.13
C LYS A 4 -35.25 -58.94 -21.25
N ARG A 5 -36.04 -58.17 -20.49
CA ARG A 5 -36.08 -56.71 -20.63
C ARG A 5 -35.64 -55.91 -19.39
N SER A 6 -35.01 -56.49 -18.37
CA SER A 6 -34.64 -55.70 -17.19
C SER A 6 -33.13 -55.45 -16.99
N ILE A 7 -32.27 -55.68 -17.97
CA ILE A 7 -30.82 -55.59 -17.79
C ILE A 7 -30.18 -54.32 -18.43
N LEU A 8 -30.97 -53.47 -19.08
CA LEU A 8 -30.42 -52.37 -19.92
C LEU A 8 -30.60 -50.97 -19.34
N ASN A 9 -30.63 -50.76 -18.03
CA ASN A 9 -30.68 -49.38 -17.55
C ASN A 9 -29.94 -49.15 -16.22
N ARG A 10 -28.73 -49.74 -16.05
CA ARG A 10 -27.80 -49.24 -15.04
C ARG A 10 -26.90 -48.18 -15.71
N LYS A 11 -27.30 -46.91 -15.58
CA LYS A 11 -26.36 -45.81 -15.80
C LYS A 11 -25.21 -46.00 -14.83
N ALA A 12 -24.03 -46.28 -15.35
CA ALA A 12 -22.81 -46.32 -14.58
C ALA A 12 -22.56 -44.90 -14.04
N GLU A 13 -22.69 -44.68 -12.74
CA GLU A 13 -22.23 -43.44 -12.10
C GLU A 13 -20.72 -43.36 -12.28
N PRO A 14 -20.20 -42.17 -12.66
CA PRO A 14 -18.77 -41.99 -12.77
C PRO A 14 -18.11 -42.18 -11.38
N PRO A 15 -16.93 -42.78 -11.31
CA PRO A 15 -16.24 -42.97 -10.04
C PRO A 15 -16.03 -41.65 -9.34
N LYS A 16 -16.55 -41.50 -8.13
CA LYS A 16 -16.29 -40.35 -7.27
C LYS A 16 -14.78 -40.32 -6.99
N ALA A 17 -14.05 -39.45 -7.66
CA ALA A 17 -12.62 -39.29 -7.46
C ALA A 17 -12.37 -38.80 -6.01
N ARG A 18 -12.09 -39.72 -5.10
CA ARG A 18 -11.57 -39.36 -3.76
C ARG A 18 -10.16 -38.80 -3.96
N LEU A 19 -10.03 -37.49 -3.95
CA LEU A 19 -8.75 -36.83 -3.93
C LEU A 19 -8.00 -37.30 -2.68
N GLY A 20 -6.94 -38.11 -2.86
CA GLY A 20 -6.23 -38.72 -1.74
C GLY A 20 -5.70 -37.63 -0.79
N ARG A 21 -5.83 -37.83 0.53
CA ARG A 21 -5.42 -36.87 1.59
C ARG A 21 -4.04 -36.27 1.32
N ARG A 22 -3.08 -37.03 0.79
CA ARG A 22 -1.73 -36.56 0.41
C ARG A 22 -1.76 -35.48 -0.69
N ARG A 23 -2.65 -35.55 -1.68
CA ARG A 23 -2.76 -34.55 -2.76
C ARG A 23 -3.39 -33.26 -2.25
N VAL A 24 -4.33 -33.34 -1.30
CA VAL A 24 -4.92 -32.16 -0.65
C VAL A 24 -3.89 -31.40 0.15
N TRP A 25 -3.06 -32.09 0.94
CA TRP A 25 -1.97 -31.46 1.70
C TRP A 25 -0.94 -30.79 0.80
N ALA A 26 -0.57 -31.40 -0.33
CA ALA A 26 0.35 -30.81 -1.29
C ALA A 26 -0.21 -29.51 -1.91
N ILE A 27 -1.51 -29.47 -2.23
CA ILE A 27 -2.18 -28.28 -2.76
C ILE A 27 -2.23 -27.19 -1.71
N LEU A 28 -2.56 -27.52 -0.45
CA LEU A 28 -2.60 -26.55 0.66
C LEU A 28 -1.21 -25.95 0.94
N LEU A 29 -0.14 -26.75 0.87
CA LEU A 29 1.23 -26.25 1.00
C LEU A 29 1.62 -25.32 -0.14
N LEU A 30 1.25 -25.63 -1.38
CA LEU A 30 1.49 -24.75 -2.54
C LEU A 30 0.76 -23.43 -2.43
N ILE A 31 -0.49 -23.42 -1.95
CA ILE A 31 -1.27 -22.19 -1.73
C ILE A 31 -0.65 -21.34 -0.61
N ALA A 32 -0.24 -21.96 0.50
CA ALA A 32 0.42 -21.27 1.60
C ALA A 32 1.76 -20.66 1.18
N PHE A 33 2.56 -21.36 0.37
CA PHE A 33 3.83 -20.88 -0.16
C PHE A 33 3.64 -19.70 -1.11
N SER A 34 2.65 -19.80 -2.01
CA SER A 34 2.29 -18.72 -2.95
C SER A 34 1.83 -17.45 -2.23
N SER A 35 1.05 -17.57 -1.15
CA SER A 35 0.57 -16.41 -0.38
C SER A 35 1.69 -15.67 0.36
N CYS A 36 2.75 -16.37 0.77
CA CYS A 36 3.92 -15.77 1.38
C CYS A 36 4.69 -14.90 0.36
N PHE A 37 4.97 -15.43 -0.83
CA PHE A 37 5.65 -14.69 -1.90
C PHE A 37 4.90 -13.44 -2.35
N LEU A 38 3.57 -13.48 -2.41
CA LEU A 38 2.75 -12.33 -2.80
C LEU A 38 2.83 -11.19 -1.78
N LYS A 39 2.92 -11.50 -0.48
CA LYS A 39 3.10 -10.48 0.57
C LYS A 39 4.46 -9.81 0.48
N ASP A 40 5.52 -10.59 0.32
CA ASP A 40 6.89 -10.05 0.20
C ASP A 40 7.02 -9.15 -1.03
N TYR A 41 6.44 -9.56 -2.17
CA TYR A 41 6.40 -8.74 -3.38
C TYR A 41 5.65 -7.42 -3.18
N SER A 42 4.51 -7.43 -2.51
CA SER A 42 3.70 -6.22 -2.27
C SER A 42 4.43 -5.20 -1.37
N VAL A 43 5.13 -5.69 -0.36
CA VAL A 43 5.95 -4.85 0.54
C VAL A 43 7.13 -4.25 -0.23
N ALA A 44 7.86 -5.05 -0.99
CA ALA A 44 8.99 -4.57 -1.80
C ALA A 44 8.55 -3.51 -2.83
N TYR A 45 7.42 -3.72 -3.50
CA TYR A 45 6.85 -2.76 -4.45
C TYR A 45 6.42 -1.45 -3.79
N SER A 46 5.84 -1.50 -2.60
CA SER A 46 5.46 -0.31 -1.82
C SER A 46 6.70 0.48 -1.38
N GLN A 47 7.74 -0.20 -0.91
CA GLN A 47 9.02 0.43 -0.54
C GLN A 47 9.70 1.08 -1.73
N TYR A 48 9.71 0.42 -2.89
CA TYR A 48 10.24 0.96 -4.14
C TYR A 48 9.56 2.29 -4.52
N LYS A 49 8.23 2.34 -4.50
CA LYS A 49 7.48 3.59 -4.77
C LYS A 49 7.82 4.69 -3.77
N THR A 50 7.87 4.38 -2.49
CA THR A 50 8.21 5.35 -1.44
C THR A 50 9.59 5.93 -1.64
N GLN A 51 10.56 5.12 -2.09
CA GLN A 51 11.91 5.59 -2.39
C GLN A 51 11.94 6.62 -3.53
N HIS A 52 11.12 6.43 -4.57
CA HIS A 52 10.99 7.42 -5.65
C HIS A 52 10.42 8.76 -5.16
N TYR A 53 9.43 8.75 -4.27
CA TYR A 53 8.87 9.97 -3.69
C TYR A 53 9.91 10.74 -2.87
N LYS A 54 10.69 10.01 -2.07
CA LYS A 54 11.78 10.58 -1.27
C LYS A 54 12.88 11.17 -2.15
N GLN A 55 13.29 10.44 -3.19
CA GLN A 55 14.29 10.92 -4.14
C GLN A 55 13.83 12.20 -4.88
N TYR A 56 12.59 12.21 -5.34
CA TYR A 56 11.99 13.40 -5.96
C TYR A 56 12.03 14.60 -5.00
N THR A 57 11.59 14.42 -3.76
CA THR A 57 11.58 15.47 -2.75
C THR A 57 13.00 16.00 -2.44
N PHE A 58 13.99 15.09 -2.41
CA PHE A 58 15.39 15.47 -2.22
C PHE A 58 15.89 16.37 -3.36
N ILE A 59 15.56 16.04 -4.60
CA ILE A 59 15.94 16.81 -5.79
C ILE A 59 15.27 18.20 -5.75
N GLU A 60 13.97 18.27 -5.43
CA GLU A 60 13.22 19.53 -5.38
C GLU A 60 13.74 20.49 -4.29
N LEU A 61 14.13 19.96 -3.13
CA LEU A 61 14.67 20.77 -2.04
C LEU A 61 16.10 21.20 -2.26
N ASN A 62 16.90 20.41 -2.94
CA ASN A 62 18.33 20.60 -3.17
C ASN A 62 19.11 21.05 -1.92
N ASN A 63 18.69 20.55 -0.75
CA ASN A 63 19.28 20.86 0.56
C ASN A 63 19.13 19.63 1.47
N VAL A 64 20.26 19.10 1.93
CA VAL A 64 20.34 17.86 2.68
C VAL A 64 19.67 17.99 4.06
N ASP A 65 19.89 19.09 4.76
CA ASP A 65 19.36 19.28 6.12
C ASP A 65 17.82 19.44 6.09
N GLU A 66 17.32 20.26 5.16
CA GLU A 66 15.89 20.45 4.96
C GLU A 66 15.21 19.17 4.47
N TYR A 67 15.93 18.36 3.67
CA TYR A 67 15.42 17.03 3.27
C TYR A 67 15.27 16.08 4.47
N TYR A 68 16.25 16.00 5.37
CA TYR A 68 16.11 15.17 6.58
C TYR A 68 14.94 15.62 7.46
N CYS A 69 14.68 16.89 7.51
CA CYS A 69 13.53 17.41 8.25
C CYS A 69 12.19 17.01 7.61
N ILE A 70 12.06 17.15 6.27
CA ILE A 70 10.83 16.78 5.58
C ILE A 70 10.58 15.26 5.59
N GLU A 71 11.66 14.49 5.50
CA GLU A 71 11.60 13.02 5.57
C GLU A 71 10.97 12.57 6.89
N GLN A 72 11.42 13.12 8.02
CA GLN A 72 10.86 12.85 9.34
C GLN A 72 9.43 13.37 9.47
N LEU A 73 9.15 14.57 8.97
CA LEU A 73 7.83 15.19 9.05
C LEU A 73 6.78 14.34 8.33
N TRP A 74 7.00 14.04 7.05
CA TRP A 74 6.04 13.28 6.27
C TRP A 74 6.01 11.78 6.61
N HIS A 75 7.06 11.26 7.24
CA HIS A 75 6.99 9.94 7.87
C HIS A 75 5.97 9.91 9.04
N LYS A 76 5.95 10.94 9.87
CA LYS A 76 4.97 11.08 10.98
C LYS A 76 3.54 11.30 10.46
N GLU A 77 3.37 12.08 9.39
CA GLU A 77 2.09 12.43 8.80
C GLU A 77 1.39 11.26 8.11
N SER A 78 2.09 10.55 7.26
CA SER A 78 1.49 9.53 6.39
C SER A 78 2.33 8.27 6.19
N ARG A 79 3.56 8.23 6.73
CA ARG A 79 4.60 7.26 6.35
C ARG A 79 4.86 7.27 4.83
N TRP A 80 4.79 8.45 4.23
CA TRP A 80 4.94 8.65 2.78
C TRP A 80 3.85 7.98 1.92
N SER A 81 2.70 7.66 2.50
CA SER A 81 1.60 7.04 1.77
C SER A 81 0.78 8.10 1.02
N PRO A 82 0.69 8.02 -0.33
CA PRO A 82 -0.09 8.96 -1.11
C PRO A 82 -1.61 8.77 -0.95
N THR A 83 -2.03 7.68 -0.35
CA THR A 83 -3.45 7.35 -0.14
C THR A 83 -3.86 7.43 1.34
N ALA A 84 -2.95 7.89 2.21
CA ALA A 84 -3.26 8.05 3.62
C ALA A 84 -4.41 9.03 3.83
N LYS A 85 -5.38 8.64 4.65
CA LYS A 85 -6.55 9.44 5.03
C LYS A 85 -6.59 9.57 6.54
N ASN A 86 -6.82 10.78 7.02
CA ASN A 86 -7.10 11.00 8.42
C ASN A 86 -8.59 10.73 8.69
N ALA A 87 -8.90 9.90 9.68
CA ALA A 87 -10.27 9.54 10.03
C ALA A 87 -11.07 10.69 10.68
N ARG A 88 -10.38 11.72 11.19
CA ARG A 88 -10.98 12.82 11.96
C ARG A 88 -10.92 14.18 11.24
N SER A 89 -10.34 14.23 10.05
CA SER A 89 -10.19 15.46 9.29
C SER A 89 -10.21 15.20 7.78
N SER A 90 -10.19 16.26 6.98
CA SER A 90 -10.06 16.19 5.52
C SER A 90 -8.60 16.04 5.04
N ALA A 91 -7.66 15.78 5.95
CA ALA A 91 -6.24 15.60 5.62
C ALA A 91 -6.03 14.34 4.78
N TYR A 92 -5.22 14.47 3.71
CA TYR A 92 -5.00 13.40 2.74
C TYR A 92 -3.60 13.45 2.14
N GLY A 93 -3.11 12.26 1.77
CA GLY A 93 -1.89 12.06 0.98
C GLY A 93 -0.60 12.15 1.80
N ILE A 94 0.51 12.26 1.10
CA ILE A 94 1.87 12.28 1.69
C ILE A 94 2.01 13.41 2.72
N PRO A 95 1.66 14.69 2.40
CA PRO A 95 1.84 15.80 3.32
C PRO A 95 0.65 16.01 4.28
N GLN A 96 -0.39 15.18 4.25
CA GLN A 96 -1.60 15.31 5.07
C GLN A 96 -2.21 16.73 5.08
N LEU A 97 -2.24 17.39 3.92
CA LEU A 97 -2.88 18.70 3.81
C LEU A 97 -4.41 18.59 3.83
N LEU A 98 -5.06 19.55 4.49
CA LEU A 98 -6.52 19.64 4.53
C LEU A 98 -7.10 19.87 3.13
N ASN A 99 -8.23 19.22 2.85
CA ASN A 99 -8.95 19.30 1.58
C ASN A 99 -8.11 18.90 0.34
N MET A 100 -7.03 18.15 0.53
CA MET A 100 -6.23 17.61 -0.55
C MET A 100 -7.05 16.62 -1.37
N LYS A 101 -7.16 16.86 -2.69
CA LYS A 101 -7.86 15.98 -3.65
C LYS A 101 -6.95 15.48 -4.76
N GLU A 102 -5.66 15.74 -4.65
CA GLU A 102 -4.68 15.38 -5.66
C GLU A 102 -4.35 13.89 -5.60
N PRO A 103 -4.62 13.08 -6.64
CA PRO A 103 -4.31 11.66 -6.64
C PRO A 103 -2.84 11.37 -6.99
N ASN A 104 -2.16 12.26 -7.70
CA ASN A 104 -0.78 12.05 -8.13
C ASN A 104 0.21 12.35 -6.99
N PRO A 105 1.03 11.36 -6.56
CA PRO A 105 1.94 11.51 -5.43
C PRO A 105 2.95 12.65 -5.58
N PHE A 106 3.51 12.84 -6.76
CA PHE A 106 4.50 13.91 -7.02
C PHE A 106 3.85 15.28 -6.91
N ARG A 107 2.64 15.45 -7.41
CA ARG A 107 1.87 16.69 -7.23
C ARG A 107 1.44 16.93 -5.79
N GLN A 108 1.24 15.86 -5.00
CA GLN A 108 1.03 16.00 -3.55
C GLN A 108 2.28 16.57 -2.88
N ILE A 109 3.46 16.09 -3.27
CA ILE A 109 4.76 16.59 -2.80
C ILE A 109 4.89 18.07 -3.15
N ASP A 110 4.66 18.46 -4.39
CA ASP A 110 4.73 19.86 -4.83
C ASP A 110 3.79 20.77 -4.00
N LYS A 111 2.57 20.29 -3.74
CA LYS A 111 1.63 21.04 -2.90
C LYS A 111 2.09 21.13 -1.45
N GLY A 112 2.68 20.07 -0.93
CA GLY A 112 3.28 20.04 0.41
C GLY A 112 4.44 21.01 0.55
N LEU A 113 5.36 21.03 -0.43
CA LEU A 113 6.50 21.95 -0.45
C LEU A 113 6.04 23.42 -0.58
N ARG A 114 5.05 23.71 -1.46
CA ARG A 114 4.46 25.06 -1.53
C ARG A 114 3.77 25.50 -0.24
N TYR A 115 3.11 24.58 0.46
CA TYR A 115 2.55 24.87 1.78
C TYR A 115 3.64 25.26 2.79
N ILE A 116 4.75 24.52 2.80
CA ILE A 116 5.92 24.81 3.65
C ILE A 116 6.56 26.14 3.27
N GLU A 117 6.70 26.42 1.97
CA GLU A 117 7.19 27.70 1.47
C GLU A 117 6.36 28.85 2.05
N HIS A 118 5.06 28.77 1.95
CA HIS A 118 4.15 29.83 2.36
C HIS A 118 4.10 30.01 3.89
N ARG A 119 4.07 28.93 4.66
CA ARG A 119 3.83 28.98 6.09
C ARG A 119 5.10 29.01 6.93
N TYR A 120 6.17 28.45 6.43
CA TYR A 120 7.44 28.26 7.15
C TYR A 120 8.65 28.86 6.41
N GLN A 121 8.41 29.74 5.44
CA GLN A 121 9.45 30.43 4.67
C GLN A 121 10.39 29.43 3.96
N GLY A 122 9.84 28.37 3.40
CA GLY A 122 10.56 27.34 2.68
C GLY A 122 11.35 26.37 3.56
N SER A 123 11.21 26.40 4.89
CA SER A 123 12.00 25.54 5.77
C SER A 123 11.18 24.36 6.33
N PRO A 124 11.36 23.13 5.80
CA PRO A 124 10.90 21.90 6.40
C PRO A 124 11.33 21.72 7.86
N CYS A 125 12.50 22.19 8.24
CA CYS A 125 12.99 22.09 9.62
C CYS A 125 12.16 22.94 10.58
N LYS A 126 11.74 24.15 10.17
CA LYS A 126 10.78 24.95 10.96
C LYS A 126 9.42 24.27 11.06
N ALA A 127 8.95 23.66 9.97
CA ALA A 127 7.69 22.90 9.97
C ALA A 127 7.76 21.69 10.91
N LEU A 128 8.83 20.92 10.87
CA LEU A 128 9.06 19.79 11.77
C LEU A 128 9.13 20.23 13.23
N GLN A 129 9.81 21.34 13.54
CA GLN A 129 9.88 21.90 14.87
C GLN A 129 8.47 22.30 15.37
N HIS A 130 7.67 22.97 14.53
CA HIS A 130 6.29 23.31 14.85
C HIS A 130 5.46 22.05 15.12
N HIS A 131 5.58 21.03 14.27
CA HIS A 131 4.90 19.75 14.45
C HIS A 131 5.27 19.06 15.77
N LYS A 132 6.55 19.09 16.17
CA LYS A 132 7.00 18.52 17.46
C LYS A 132 6.34 19.19 18.66
N ILE A 133 6.04 20.49 18.56
CA ILE A 133 5.47 21.30 19.66
C ILE A 133 3.94 21.24 19.65
N LYS A 134 3.32 21.31 18.49
CA LYS A 134 1.87 21.50 18.33
C LYS A 134 1.12 20.24 17.88
N GLY A 135 1.82 19.22 17.36
CA GLY A 135 1.23 18.00 16.82
C GLY A 135 0.66 18.14 15.39
N TRP A 136 0.91 19.28 14.73
CA TRP A 136 0.53 19.60 13.34
C TRP A 136 1.49 20.62 12.75
N TYR A 137 1.45 20.80 11.42
CA TYR A 137 2.26 21.81 10.72
C TYR A 137 1.45 22.54 9.64
#